data_4c5a4c098188349c4c234f382e394ecd
#
_entry.id   4c5a4c098188349c4c234f382e394ecd
#
_cell.length_a   1.000
_cell.length_b   1.000
_cell.length_c   1.000
_cell.angle_alpha   90.00
_cell.angle_beta   90.00
_cell.angle_gamma   90.00
#
_symmetry.space_group_name_H-M   'P 1'
#
loop_
_entity.id
_entity.type
_entity.pdbx_description
1 polymer ?
#
loop_
_entity_poly.entity_id
_entity_poly.type
_entity_poly.pdbx_seq_one_letter_code
_entity_poly.pdbx_strand_id
1 'polypeptide(L)'
;MRVSGTHASELEMRHKNVKVSSMDRKLSKDVKLILKNRMQKNKGKEDTMASSMIHLAIVQEMRKKVSFRDINRLFLGVILPDGAVAGNSHLKKKICENTRYTYDLECFRDRYGKYMEKDDLYLGYYFHLIQDMLYRRFMYGEHGWNSSVPGNVEKLHRDYEILNEYVSKKYGLSQEMIQELDLTEEPLAQLAEFDVKGLI
;
A
#
# COMPACT_ATOMS: atom_id res chain seq x y z
N MET A 1 39.38 37.65 42.47
CA MET A 1 38.37 38.20 41.53
C MET A 1 37.45 37.08 41.10
N ARG A 2 36.21 37.18 41.48
CA ARG A 2 35.15 36.22 41.11
C ARG A 2 34.63 36.62 39.72
N VAL A 3 34.41 35.62 38.84
CA VAL A 3 33.53 35.79 37.69
C VAL A 3 32.51 34.63 37.70
N SER A 4 31.31 35.06 37.91
CA SER A 4 30.00 34.41 37.84
C SER A 4 29.75 33.71 36.50
N GLY A 5 29.22 32.47 36.48
CA GLY A 5 27.77 32.25 36.41
C GLY A 5 27.28 32.25 34.98
N THR A 6 27.25 31.09 34.30
CA THR A 6 26.42 30.87 33.09
C THR A 6 25.22 30.02 33.43
N HIS A 7 24.05 30.66 33.35
CA HIS A 7 22.76 29.99 33.37
C HIS A 7 22.63 29.03 32.18
N ALA A 8 22.56 27.75 32.45
CA ALA A 8 22.00 26.80 31.51
C ALA A 8 20.47 26.94 31.56
N SER A 9 19.89 27.47 30.49
CA SER A 9 18.46 27.51 30.31
C SER A 9 17.97 26.09 30.03
N GLU A 10 17.33 25.48 31.03
CA GLU A 10 16.50 24.29 30.86
C GLU A 10 15.37 24.62 29.88
N LEU A 11 15.52 24.13 28.66
CA LEU A 11 14.43 24.06 27.71
C LEU A 11 13.46 22.93 28.18
N GLU A 12 12.53 23.32 29.04
CA GLU A 12 11.33 22.57 29.30
C GLU A 12 10.60 22.31 27.98
N MET A 13 10.81 21.17 27.36
CA MET A 13 9.96 20.66 26.31
C MET A 13 8.59 20.35 26.93
N ARG A 14 7.71 21.35 26.98
CA ARG A 14 6.30 21.13 27.24
C ARG A 14 5.76 20.23 26.15
N HIS A 15 5.53 18.95 26.49
CA HIS A 15 4.69 18.06 25.71
C HIS A 15 3.29 18.70 25.64
N LYS A 16 3.04 19.45 24.57
CA LYS A 16 1.68 19.84 24.23
C LYS A 16 0.96 18.55 23.88
N ASN A 17 0.16 18.05 24.80
CA ASN A 17 -0.87 17.06 24.51
C ASN A 17 -1.81 17.66 23.47
N VAL A 18 -1.53 17.40 22.20
CA VAL A 18 -2.41 17.72 21.10
C VAL A 18 -3.63 16.83 21.30
N LYS A 19 -4.72 17.44 21.70
CA LYS A 19 -6.02 16.74 21.71
C LYS A 19 -6.33 16.32 20.28
N VAL A 20 -6.15 15.02 20.01
CA VAL A 20 -6.52 14.41 18.74
C VAL A 20 -8.00 14.69 18.53
N SER A 21 -8.37 15.34 17.43
CA SER A 21 -9.73 15.72 17.11
C SER A 21 -10.63 14.47 17.01
N SER A 22 -11.95 14.64 17.13
CA SER A 22 -12.88 13.51 16.97
C SER A 22 -12.79 12.88 15.57
N MET A 23 -12.42 13.69 14.57
CA MET A 23 -12.22 13.28 13.19
C MET A 23 -10.95 12.42 13.02
N ASP A 24 -9.83 12.80 13.67
CA ASP A 24 -8.62 12.00 13.69
C ASP A 24 -8.80 10.64 14.38
N ARG A 25 -9.67 10.61 15.42
CA ARG A 25 -10.01 9.36 16.12
C ARG A 25 -10.87 8.44 15.27
N LYS A 26 -11.78 8.98 14.48
CA LYS A 26 -12.62 8.21 13.55
C LYS A 26 -11.76 7.63 12.43
N LEU A 27 -10.92 8.44 11.78
CA LEU A 27 -9.98 8.02 10.73
C LEU A 27 -9.05 6.90 11.22
N SER A 28 -8.49 7.03 12.44
CA SER A 28 -7.65 6.00 13.06
C SER A 28 -8.42 4.69 13.33
N LYS A 29 -9.70 4.76 13.68
CA LYS A 29 -10.53 3.56 13.91
C LYS A 29 -10.87 2.84 12.60
N ASP A 30 -11.20 3.58 11.56
CA ASP A 30 -11.58 3.04 10.26
C ASP A 30 -10.36 2.36 9.60
N VAL A 31 -9.18 2.99 9.63
CA VAL A 31 -7.92 2.39 9.19
C VAL A 31 -7.59 1.12 10.00
N LYS A 32 -7.76 1.13 11.32
CA LYS A 32 -7.56 -0.05 12.18
C LYS A 32 -8.53 -1.19 11.87
N LEU A 33 -9.79 -0.86 11.56
CA LEU A 33 -10.80 -1.85 11.21
C LEU A 33 -10.48 -2.52 9.87
N ILE A 34 -10.11 -1.73 8.86
CA ILE A 34 -9.69 -2.23 7.55
C ILE A 34 -8.47 -3.16 7.70
N LEU A 35 -7.46 -2.71 8.44
CA LEU A 35 -6.25 -3.50 8.70
C LEU A 35 -6.57 -4.79 9.47
N LYS A 36 -7.42 -4.72 10.50
CA LYS A 36 -7.83 -5.88 11.31
C LYS A 36 -8.58 -6.93 10.47
N ASN A 37 -9.51 -6.51 9.62
CA ASN A 37 -10.25 -7.40 8.74
C ASN A 37 -9.33 -8.05 7.71
N ARG A 38 -8.35 -7.32 7.19
CA ARG A 38 -7.32 -7.83 6.28
C ARG A 38 -6.38 -8.84 6.93
N MET A 39 -5.92 -8.58 8.15
CA MET A 39 -5.05 -9.50 8.89
C MET A 39 -5.75 -10.83 9.21
N GLN A 40 -7.07 -10.83 9.41
CA GLN A 40 -7.83 -12.06 9.63
C GLN A 40 -8.02 -12.88 8.33
N LYS A 41 -8.20 -12.22 7.17
CA LYS A 41 -8.31 -12.88 5.85
C LYS A 41 -6.95 -13.44 5.35
N ASN A 42 -5.83 -12.81 5.73
CA ASN A 42 -4.50 -13.17 5.23
C ASN A 42 -3.72 -14.16 6.12
N LYS A 43 -4.35 -14.77 7.10
CA LYS A 43 -3.73 -15.85 7.90
C LYS A 43 -3.41 -17.08 7.02
N GLY A 44 -2.32 -17.02 6.28
CA GLY A 44 -1.84 -18.12 5.43
C GLY A 44 -1.10 -17.68 4.14
N LYS A 45 -1.01 -16.39 3.85
CA LYS A 45 -0.21 -15.90 2.72
C LYS A 45 1.12 -15.31 3.24
N GLU A 46 2.21 -16.04 3.04
CA GLU A 46 3.60 -15.62 3.35
C GLU A 46 4.13 -14.54 2.40
N ASP A 47 3.32 -13.62 1.93
CA ASP A 47 3.74 -12.63 0.95
C ASP A 47 3.97 -11.26 1.60
N THR A 48 5.23 -10.87 1.65
CA THR A 48 5.65 -9.50 1.96
C THR A 48 5.46 -8.63 0.74
N MET A 49 4.29 -8.05 0.63
CA MET A 49 3.96 -7.03 -0.34
C MET A 49 3.89 -5.66 0.35
N ALA A 50 4.09 -4.58 -0.39
CA ALA A 50 3.85 -3.25 0.13
C ALA A 50 2.38 -3.14 0.57
N SER A 51 2.10 -2.32 1.59
CA SER A 51 0.70 -2.12 1.99
C SER A 51 -0.03 -1.24 0.98
N SER A 52 -1.35 -1.43 0.85
CA SER A 52 -2.18 -0.59 -0.02
C SER A 52 -2.05 0.91 0.29
N MET A 53 -1.75 1.29 1.54
CA MET A 53 -1.51 2.68 1.90
C MET A 53 -0.23 3.23 1.28
N ILE A 54 0.81 2.42 1.15
CA ILE A 54 2.05 2.80 0.46
C ILE A 54 1.76 2.99 -1.03
N HIS A 55 1.02 2.08 -1.64
CA HIS A 55 0.63 2.18 -3.05
C HIS A 55 -0.15 3.48 -3.34
N LEU A 56 -1.14 3.80 -2.50
CA LEU A 56 -1.91 5.04 -2.62
C LEU A 56 -1.04 6.28 -2.41
N ALA A 57 -0.13 6.26 -1.44
CA ALA A 57 0.76 7.39 -1.17
C ALA A 57 1.68 7.70 -2.36
N ILE A 58 2.22 6.66 -3.02
CA ILE A 58 3.06 6.84 -4.21
C ILE A 58 2.25 7.50 -5.32
N VAL A 59 1.02 7.04 -5.59
CA VAL A 59 0.15 7.64 -6.61
C VAL A 59 -0.24 9.07 -6.22
N GLN A 60 -0.50 9.33 -4.94
CA GLN A 60 -0.77 10.67 -4.41
C GLN A 60 0.40 11.64 -4.64
N GLU A 61 1.64 11.18 -4.57
CA GLU A 61 2.80 11.99 -4.95
C GLU A 61 2.94 12.14 -6.47
N MET A 62 2.69 11.08 -7.24
CA MET A 62 2.79 11.11 -8.70
C MET A 62 1.83 12.12 -9.31
N ARG A 63 0.57 12.22 -8.81
CA ARG A 63 -0.43 13.16 -9.33
C ARG A 63 -0.04 14.64 -9.19
N LYS A 64 0.93 14.97 -8.37
CA LYS A 64 1.48 16.34 -8.29
C LYS A 64 2.33 16.71 -9.50
N LYS A 65 2.79 15.72 -10.26
CA LYS A 65 3.72 15.87 -11.37
C LYS A 65 3.13 15.41 -12.71
N VAL A 66 2.15 14.50 -12.66
CA VAL A 66 1.53 13.88 -13.83
C VAL A 66 0.02 13.99 -13.71
N SER A 67 -0.63 14.38 -14.81
CA SER A 67 -2.10 14.39 -14.89
C SER A 67 -2.60 13.02 -15.30
N PHE A 68 -3.66 12.55 -14.65
CA PHE A 68 -4.38 11.34 -14.98
C PHE A 68 -5.77 11.69 -15.48
N ARG A 69 -6.42 10.81 -16.26
CA ARG A 69 -7.77 11.02 -16.78
C ARG A 69 -8.82 10.93 -15.69
N ASP A 70 -8.73 9.86 -14.91
CA ASP A 70 -9.64 9.58 -13.80
C ASP A 70 -8.85 9.09 -12.57
N ILE A 71 -8.66 9.99 -11.65
CA ILE A 71 -7.86 9.72 -10.44
C ILE A 71 -8.53 8.70 -9.53
N ASN A 72 -9.88 8.59 -9.52
CA ASN A 72 -10.58 7.64 -8.68
C ASN A 72 -10.40 6.21 -9.22
N ARG A 73 -10.48 6.05 -10.54
CA ARG A 73 -10.19 4.77 -11.21
C ARG A 73 -8.73 4.38 -11.02
N LEU A 74 -7.80 5.34 -11.05
CA LEU A 74 -6.38 5.08 -10.77
C LEU A 74 -6.17 4.59 -9.33
N PHE A 75 -6.77 5.24 -8.34
CA PHE A 75 -6.66 4.82 -6.93
C PHE A 75 -7.26 3.43 -6.70
N LEU A 76 -8.43 3.15 -7.28
CA LEU A 76 -8.98 1.80 -7.20
C LEU A 76 -8.04 0.79 -7.85
N GLY A 77 -7.56 1.06 -9.06
CA GLY A 77 -6.62 0.19 -9.78
C GLY A 77 -5.38 -0.14 -8.96
N VAL A 78 -4.79 0.86 -8.31
CA VAL A 78 -3.55 0.67 -7.56
C VAL A 78 -3.68 -0.16 -6.28
N ILE A 79 -4.90 -0.38 -5.76
CA ILE A 79 -5.13 -1.25 -4.61
C ILE A 79 -5.85 -2.56 -4.97
N LEU A 80 -6.42 -2.63 -6.17
CA LEU A 80 -7.25 -3.75 -6.59
C LEU A 80 -6.55 -5.12 -6.51
N PRO A 81 -5.26 -5.27 -6.91
CA PRO A 81 -4.57 -6.56 -6.79
C PRO A 81 -4.59 -7.14 -5.38
N ASP A 82 -4.49 -6.29 -4.38
CA ASP A 82 -4.55 -6.65 -2.96
C ASP A 82 -5.95 -7.11 -2.51
N GLY A 83 -7.00 -6.70 -3.19
CA GLY A 83 -8.38 -7.07 -2.90
C GLY A 83 -8.81 -8.40 -3.50
N ALA A 84 -7.93 -9.11 -4.18
CA ALA A 84 -8.26 -10.39 -4.77
C ALA A 84 -8.51 -11.45 -3.69
N VAL A 85 -9.64 -12.13 -3.80
CA VAL A 85 -10.03 -13.27 -2.94
C VAL A 85 -9.67 -14.60 -3.58
N ALA A 86 -9.56 -14.63 -4.92
CA ALA A 86 -9.12 -15.79 -5.67
C ALA A 86 -8.40 -15.37 -6.97
N GLY A 87 -7.61 -16.28 -7.56
CA GLY A 87 -6.87 -16.05 -8.80
C GLY A 87 -5.43 -15.58 -8.59
N ASN A 88 -4.78 -15.17 -9.68
CA ASN A 88 -3.38 -14.68 -9.67
C ASN A 88 -3.34 -13.17 -9.93
N SER A 89 -3.94 -12.38 -9.06
CA SER A 89 -4.05 -10.92 -9.19
C SER A 89 -2.69 -10.24 -9.39
N HIS A 90 -1.66 -10.75 -8.74
CA HIS A 90 -0.31 -10.18 -8.83
C HIS A 90 0.50 -10.72 -10.01
N LEU A 91 -0.08 -11.56 -10.87
CA LEU A 91 0.61 -12.18 -12.00
C LEU A 91 1.97 -12.76 -11.61
N LYS A 92 2.00 -13.48 -10.48
CA LYS A 92 3.23 -14.11 -9.99
C LYS A 92 3.68 -15.20 -10.95
N LYS A 93 4.92 -15.08 -11.42
CA LYS A 93 5.58 -16.02 -12.33
C LYS A 93 6.80 -16.61 -11.65
N LYS A 94 6.87 -17.92 -11.59
CA LYS A 94 8.02 -18.61 -11.01
C LYS A 94 9.25 -18.46 -11.90
N ILE A 95 10.41 -18.27 -11.28
CA ILE A 95 11.71 -18.15 -11.90
C ILE A 95 12.73 -18.98 -11.12
N CYS A 96 13.96 -19.10 -11.63
CA CYS A 96 15.06 -19.83 -10.99
C CYS A 96 14.63 -21.23 -10.56
N GLU A 97 14.18 -22.07 -11.51
CA GLU A 97 13.76 -23.46 -11.26
C GLU A 97 12.67 -23.56 -10.17
N ASN A 98 11.73 -22.64 -10.19
CA ASN A 98 10.62 -22.52 -9.23
C ASN A 98 11.01 -22.15 -7.78
N THR A 99 12.25 -21.77 -7.52
CA THR A 99 12.71 -21.37 -6.19
C THR A 99 12.36 -19.92 -5.84
N ARG A 100 12.09 -19.08 -6.86
CA ARG A 100 11.75 -17.67 -6.71
C ARG A 100 10.56 -17.32 -7.59
N TYR A 101 9.99 -16.14 -7.40
CA TYR A 101 8.99 -15.60 -8.31
C TYR A 101 9.24 -14.11 -8.57
N THR A 102 8.69 -13.65 -9.68
CA THR A 102 8.60 -12.24 -10.07
C THR A 102 7.17 -11.92 -10.51
N TYR A 103 6.91 -10.68 -10.84
CA TYR A 103 5.63 -10.23 -11.41
C TYR A 103 5.76 -10.20 -12.93
N ASP A 104 4.82 -10.81 -13.64
CA ASP A 104 4.83 -10.89 -15.10
C ASP A 104 4.23 -9.62 -15.72
N LEU A 105 5.01 -8.53 -15.69
CA LEU A 105 4.61 -7.23 -16.23
C LEU A 105 4.38 -7.26 -17.75
N GLU A 106 5.10 -8.14 -18.45
CA GLU A 106 4.94 -8.33 -19.90
C GLU A 106 3.57 -8.93 -20.21
N CYS A 107 3.22 -10.01 -19.52
CA CYS A 107 1.90 -10.62 -19.63
C CYS A 107 0.76 -9.61 -19.35
N PHE A 108 0.94 -8.72 -18.37
CA PHE A 108 -0.06 -7.68 -18.11
C PHE A 108 -0.18 -6.70 -19.27
N ARG A 109 0.93 -6.21 -19.80
CA ARG A 109 0.94 -5.30 -20.95
C ARG A 109 0.33 -5.93 -22.20
N ASP A 110 0.64 -7.19 -22.47
CA ASP A 110 0.11 -7.91 -23.63
C ASP A 110 -1.42 -8.05 -23.55
N ARG A 111 -1.95 -8.34 -22.38
CA ARG A 111 -3.39 -8.53 -22.16
C ARG A 111 -4.15 -7.21 -22.07
N TYR A 112 -3.59 -6.23 -21.35
CA TYR A 112 -4.32 -5.04 -20.90
C TYR A 112 -3.72 -3.72 -21.40
N GLY A 113 -2.67 -3.73 -22.22
CA GLY A 113 -1.99 -2.52 -22.70
C GLY A 113 -2.92 -1.54 -23.38
N LYS A 114 -3.83 -2.03 -24.24
CA LYS A 114 -4.82 -1.20 -24.93
C LYS A 114 -5.83 -0.53 -23.98
N TYR A 115 -6.09 -1.16 -22.84
CA TYR A 115 -6.95 -0.60 -21.79
C TYR A 115 -6.20 0.45 -20.98
N MET A 116 -4.93 0.24 -20.65
CA MET A 116 -4.09 1.23 -19.95
C MET A 116 -4.01 2.58 -20.71
N GLU A 117 -4.03 2.55 -22.04
CA GLU A 117 -4.02 3.76 -22.84
C GLU A 117 -5.30 4.60 -22.70
N LYS A 118 -6.40 4.01 -22.25
CA LYS A 118 -7.74 4.61 -22.25
C LYS A 118 -8.34 4.78 -20.86
N ASP A 119 -7.89 3.98 -19.90
CA ASP A 119 -8.53 3.83 -18.60
C ASP A 119 -7.49 3.70 -17.48
N ASP A 120 -7.55 4.63 -16.54
CA ASP A 120 -6.61 4.72 -15.44
C ASP A 120 -6.77 3.58 -14.41
N LEU A 121 -7.86 2.80 -14.42
CA LEU A 121 -8.01 1.58 -13.62
C LEU A 121 -6.89 0.59 -13.95
N TYR A 122 -6.69 0.32 -15.24
CA TYR A 122 -5.66 -0.61 -15.71
C TYR A 122 -4.25 -0.04 -15.52
N LEU A 123 -4.09 1.26 -15.68
CA LEU A 123 -2.83 1.94 -15.40
C LEU A 123 -2.47 1.87 -13.92
N GLY A 124 -3.45 2.08 -13.02
CA GLY A 124 -3.28 1.92 -11.58
C GLY A 124 -2.89 0.51 -11.19
N TYR A 125 -3.56 -0.49 -11.79
CA TYR A 125 -3.23 -1.90 -11.58
C TYR A 125 -1.77 -2.20 -11.97
N TYR A 126 -1.34 -1.71 -13.13
CA TYR A 126 0.04 -1.87 -13.60
C TYR A 126 1.05 -1.19 -12.67
N PHE A 127 0.72 0.01 -12.16
CA PHE A 127 1.54 0.68 -11.15
C PHE A 127 1.68 -0.14 -9.86
N HIS A 128 0.62 -0.79 -9.39
CA HIS A 128 0.71 -1.70 -8.26
C HIS A 128 1.78 -2.79 -8.49
N LEU A 129 1.69 -3.49 -9.63
CA LEU A 129 2.64 -4.57 -9.95
C LEU A 129 4.10 -4.08 -10.00
N ILE A 130 4.33 -2.88 -10.58
CA ILE A 130 5.66 -2.25 -10.59
C ILE A 130 6.12 -1.92 -9.18
N GLN A 131 5.28 -1.32 -8.37
CA GLN A 131 5.61 -0.90 -7.01
C GLN A 131 5.97 -2.11 -6.15
N ASP A 132 5.19 -3.17 -6.25
CA ASP A 132 5.46 -4.43 -5.58
C ASP A 132 6.79 -5.07 -6.03
N MET A 133 7.05 -5.07 -7.34
CA MET A 133 8.32 -5.58 -7.87
C MET A 133 9.51 -4.78 -7.31
N LEU A 134 9.42 -3.45 -7.27
CA LEU A 134 10.47 -2.59 -6.75
C LEU A 134 10.63 -2.75 -5.25
N TYR A 135 9.53 -2.81 -4.50
CA TYR A 135 9.53 -3.02 -3.06
C TYR A 135 10.17 -4.37 -2.71
N ARG A 136 9.79 -5.42 -3.42
CA ARG A 136 10.37 -6.74 -3.23
C ARG A 136 11.87 -6.77 -3.54
N ARG A 137 12.31 -6.11 -4.61
CA ARG A 137 13.74 -5.97 -4.94
C ARG A 137 14.49 -5.28 -3.79
N PHE A 138 13.95 -4.20 -3.26
CA PHE A 138 14.52 -3.49 -2.12
C PHE A 138 14.59 -4.40 -0.88
N MET A 139 13.48 -5.00 -0.47
CA MET A 139 13.40 -5.78 0.75
C MET A 139 14.33 -7.01 0.73
N TYR A 140 14.26 -7.81 -0.32
CA TYR A 140 15.03 -9.06 -0.40
C TYR A 140 16.45 -8.87 -0.97
N GLY A 141 16.64 -7.89 -1.84
CA GLY A 141 17.95 -7.65 -2.49
C GLY A 141 18.81 -6.69 -1.68
N GLU A 142 18.34 -5.47 -1.48
CA GLU A 142 19.15 -4.40 -0.88
C GLU A 142 19.13 -4.44 0.64
N HIS A 143 17.95 -4.69 1.24
CA HIS A 143 17.79 -4.72 2.70
C HIS A 143 18.10 -6.09 3.32
N GLY A 144 18.19 -7.15 2.51
CA GLY A 144 18.50 -8.50 2.99
C GLY A 144 17.43 -9.12 3.89
N TRP A 145 16.16 -8.64 3.77
CA TRP A 145 15.08 -9.18 4.58
C TRP A 145 14.79 -10.64 4.24
N ASN A 146 14.45 -11.46 5.25
CA ASN A 146 14.21 -12.88 5.08
C ASN A 146 12.95 -13.33 5.83
N SER A 147 11.92 -13.76 5.08
CA SER A 147 10.66 -14.26 5.62
C SER A 147 10.79 -15.58 6.39
N SER A 148 11.85 -16.36 6.12
CA SER A 148 12.07 -17.66 6.79
C SER A 148 12.63 -17.49 8.22
N VAL A 149 13.02 -16.29 8.62
CA VAL A 149 13.45 -16.03 10.01
C VAL A 149 12.19 -15.90 10.88
N PRO A 150 12.05 -16.73 11.93
CA PRO A 150 10.90 -16.67 12.81
C PRO A 150 10.68 -15.26 13.40
N GLY A 151 9.45 -14.79 13.36
CA GLY A 151 9.05 -13.48 13.89
C GLY A 151 9.23 -12.31 12.92
N ASN A 152 9.95 -12.47 11.79
CA ASN A 152 10.15 -11.38 10.83
C ASN A 152 8.84 -10.95 10.16
N VAL A 153 7.97 -11.89 9.80
CA VAL A 153 6.68 -11.58 9.16
C VAL A 153 5.78 -10.80 10.11
N GLU A 154 5.67 -11.24 11.37
CA GLU A 154 4.90 -10.55 12.40
C GLU A 154 5.46 -9.18 12.72
N LYS A 155 6.79 -9.02 12.71
CA LYS A 155 7.44 -7.72 12.87
C LYS A 155 7.07 -6.79 11.71
N LEU A 156 7.17 -7.26 10.48
CA LEU A 156 6.83 -6.48 9.30
C LEU A 156 5.35 -6.03 9.32
N HIS A 157 4.43 -6.88 9.75
CA HIS A 157 3.02 -6.50 9.87
C HIS A 157 2.82 -5.39 10.93
N ARG A 158 3.51 -5.46 12.06
CA ARG A 158 3.48 -4.37 13.07
C ARG A 158 4.07 -3.08 12.53
N ASP A 159 5.18 -3.17 11.79
CA ASP A 159 5.80 -2.01 11.15
C ASP A 159 4.84 -1.37 10.13
N TYR A 160 4.05 -2.17 9.40
CA TYR A 160 3.00 -1.66 8.51
C TYR A 160 1.87 -0.96 9.25
N GLU A 161 1.45 -1.41 10.43
CA GLU A 161 0.42 -0.70 11.21
C GLU A 161 0.86 0.73 11.53
N ILE A 162 2.11 0.88 11.99
CA ILE A 162 2.71 2.17 12.33
C ILE A 162 2.87 3.03 11.06
N LEU A 163 3.43 2.43 10.01
CA LEU A 163 3.72 3.13 8.76
C LEU A 163 2.45 3.58 8.06
N ASN A 164 1.42 2.76 8.03
CA ASN A 164 0.14 3.08 7.40
C ASN A 164 -0.55 4.27 8.07
N GLU A 165 -0.50 4.36 9.41
CA GLU A 165 -1.05 5.52 10.12
C GLU A 165 -0.29 6.80 9.76
N TYR A 166 1.04 6.74 9.74
CA TYR A 166 1.88 7.87 9.36
C TYR A 166 1.64 8.31 7.91
N VAL A 167 1.64 7.35 6.98
CA VAL A 167 1.49 7.60 5.54
C VAL A 167 0.10 8.16 5.24
N SER A 168 -0.96 7.62 5.84
CA SER A 168 -2.33 8.14 5.65
C SER A 168 -2.44 9.61 6.07
N LYS A 169 -1.86 9.96 7.21
CA LYS A 169 -1.85 11.36 7.69
C LYS A 169 -1.03 12.27 6.79
N LYS A 170 0.19 11.84 6.44
CA LYS A 170 1.13 12.63 5.66
C LYS A 170 0.62 12.95 4.26
N TYR A 171 -0.05 12.01 3.63
CA TYR A 171 -0.51 12.13 2.24
C TYR A 171 -2.01 12.41 2.12
N GLY A 172 -2.71 12.60 3.24
CA GLY A 172 -4.16 12.87 3.26
C GLY A 172 -4.99 11.75 2.66
N LEU A 173 -4.59 10.49 2.91
CA LEU A 173 -5.29 9.33 2.38
C LEU A 173 -6.54 9.06 3.22
N SER A 174 -7.67 8.91 2.54
CA SER A 174 -8.95 8.57 3.18
C SER A 174 -9.72 7.56 2.33
N GLN A 175 -10.70 6.92 2.94
CA GLN A 175 -11.55 5.94 2.27
C GLN A 175 -12.38 6.57 1.14
N GLU A 176 -12.76 7.84 1.29
CA GLU A 176 -13.56 8.58 0.30
C GLU A 176 -12.82 8.79 -1.03
N MET A 177 -11.49 8.60 -1.07
CA MET A 177 -10.71 8.66 -2.30
C MET A 177 -10.95 7.47 -3.23
N ILE A 178 -11.54 6.40 -2.72
CA ILE A 178 -11.74 5.16 -3.45
C ILE A 178 -13.23 4.98 -3.65
N GLN A 179 -13.65 5.04 -4.91
CA GLN A 179 -15.03 4.81 -5.29
C GLN A 179 -15.25 3.32 -5.56
N GLU A 180 -16.37 2.81 -5.08
CA GLU A 180 -16.81 1.47 -5.43
C GLU A 180 -17.12 1.40 -6.93
N LEU A 181 -16.62 0.36 -7.60
CA LEU A 181 -16.86 0.08 -8.99
C LEU A 181 -17.34 -1.35 -9.15
N ASP A 182 -18.36 -1.55 -9.96
CA ASP A 182 -18.73 -2.88 -10.43
C ASP A 182 -17.71 -3.34 -11.47
N LEU A 183 -16.99 -4.42 -11.15
CA LEU A 183 -15.96 -4.99 -12.00
C LEU A 183 -16.47 -6.17 -12.85
N THR A 184 -17.75 -6.50 -12.79
CA THR A 184 -18.30 -7.69 -13.44
C THR A 184 -18.06 -7.69 -14.96
N GLU A 185 -18.17 -6.54 -15.58
CA GLU A 185 -17.96 -6.35 -17.02
C GLU A 185 -16.51 -5.97 -17.39
N GLU A 186 -15.65 -5.75 -16.39
CA GLU A 186 -14.27 -5.36 -16.65
C GLU A 186 -13.42 -6.59 -17.02
N PRO A 187 -12.60 -6.52 -18.07
CA PRO A 187 -11.67 -7.59 -18.43
C PRO A 187 -10.76 -8.08 -17.31
N LEU A 188 -10.49 -7.24 -16.31
CA LEU A 188 -9.74 -7.61 -15.10
C LEU A 188 -10.44 -8.71 -14.28
N ALA A 189 -11.77 -8.84 -14.35
CA ALA A 189 -12.52 -9.91 -13.68
C ALA A 189 -12.11 -11.31 -14.16
N GLN A 190 -11.51 -11.42 -15.33
CA GLN A 190 -10.96 -12.70 -15.85
C GLN A 190 -9.61 -13.07 -15.21
N LEU A 191 -8.94 -12.12 -14.56
CA LEU A 191 -7.63 -12.33 -13.94
C LEU A 191 -7.75 -12.87 -12.52
N ALA A 192 -8.70 -12.34 -11.77
CA ALA A 192 -8.92 -12.65 -10.37
C ALA A 192 -10.35 -12.26 -9.95
N GLU A 193 -10.84 -12.87 -8.89
CA GLU A 193 -12.03 -12.43 -8.19
C GLU A 193 -11.66 -11.37 -7.15
N PHE A 194 -12.31 -10.22 -7.19
CA PHE A 194 -11.99 -9.07 -6.34
C PHE A 194 -13.12 -8.76 -5.36
N ASP A 195 -12.78 -8.58 -4.10
CA ASP A 195 -13.66 -8.03 -3.08
C ASP A 195 -13.42 -6.51 -2.96
N VAL A 196 -14.03 -5.74 -3.86
CA VAL A 196 -13.90 -4.26 -3.88
C VAL A 196 -14.44 -3.66 -2.58
N LYS A 197 -15.56 -4.18 -2.07
CA LYS A 197 -16.16 -3.70 -0.82
C LYS A 197 -15.27 -3.93 0.40
N GLY A 198 -14.52 -5.00 0.40
CA GLY A 198 -13.56 -5.30 1.45
C GLY A 198 -12.25 -4.49 1.36
N LEU A 199 -12.04 -3.76 0.25
CA LEU A 199 -10.93 -2.82 0.07
C LEU A 199 -11.24 -1.42 0.59
N ILE A 200 -12.50 -1.05 0.57
CA ILE A 200 -13.05 0.26 0.95
C ILE A 200 -13.59 0.16 2.37
#